data_a1867303834b4bf8bd6de935a0dda521
#
_entry.id   a1867303834b4bf8bd6de935a0dda521
#
_cell.length_a   1.000
_cell.length_b   1.000
_cell.length_c   1.000
_cell.angle_alpha   90.00
_cell.angle_beta   90.00
_cell.angle_gamma   90.00
#
_symmetry.space_group_name_H-M   'P 1'
#
loop_
_entity.id
_entity.type
_entity.pdbx_description
1 polymer ?
#
loop_
_entity_poly.entity_id
_entity_poly.type
_entity_poly.pdbx_seq_one_letter_code
_entity_poly.pdbx_strand_id
1 'polypeptide(L)'
;MDEKLSGRIAALRKERGWTQEHLAQQLGVSAAAVSKWETGASCPDLALLCPLARALGTHVDHLLAFEEKMPPERIAACAEKFIGLTRQGGREAAQAYLNGLLHEYPGDCALKLQAAVWIAVLQMTFSETEGMNEQRKALYESVYVSGSTAQRQAAANALAS
;
A
#
# COMPACT_ATOMS: atom_id res chain seq x y z
N MET A 1 -4.65 -5.32 -15.50
CA MET A 1 -3.73 -4.19 -15.69
C MET A 1 -4.23 -3.04 -14.84
N ASP A 2 -3.35 -2.34 -14.16
CA ASP A 2 -3.80 -1.37 -13.16
C ASP A 2 -4.44 -0.15 -13.85
N GLU A 3 -5.76 -0.04 -13.72
CA GLU A 3 -6.59 1.08 -14.21
C GLU A 3 -6.06 2.45 -13.72
N LYS A 4 -5.33 2.43 -12.63
CA LYS A 4 -4.72 3.61 -12.02
C LYS A 4 -3.55 4.17 -12.85
N LEU A 5 -2.67 3.35 -13.43
CA LEU A 5 -1.54 3.82 -14.24
C LEU A 5 -2.01 4.46 -15.55
N SER A 6 -2.90 3.78 -16.29
CA SER A 6 -3.42 4.27 -17.56
C SER A 6 -4.15 5.60 -17.41
N GLY A 7 -5.05 5.68 -16.43
CA GLY A 7 -5.78 6.90 -16.12
C GLY A 7 -4.86 8.06 -15.71
N ARG A 8 -3.81 7.79 -14.94
CA ARG A 8 -2.83 8.81 -14.52
C ARG A 8 -1.99 9.35 -15.66
N ILE A 9 -1.51 8.49 -16.56
CA ILE A 9 -0.78 8.93 -17.75
C ILE A 9 -1.66 9.91 -18.54
N ALA A 10 -2.92 9.53 -18.81
CA ALA A 10 -3.85 10.37 -19.55
C ALA A 10 -4.16 11.69 -18.83
N ALA A 11 -4.38 11.66 -17.52
CA ALA A 11 -4.68 12.84 -16.71
C ALA A 11 -3.50 13.82 -16.71
N LEU A 12 -2.29 13.37 -16.36
CA LEU A 12 -1.09 14.19 -16.29
C LEU A 12 -0.71 14.79 -17.65
N ARG A 13 -0.89 14.03 -18.75
CA ARG A 13 -0.69 14.55 -20.10
C ARG A 13 -1.68 15.68 -20.41
N LYS A 14 -2.97 15.48 -20.10
CA LYS A 14 -4.04 16.47 -20.34
C LYS A 14 -3.83 17.74 -19.49
N GLU A 15 -3.41 17.61 -18.24
CA GLU A 15 -3.08 18.74 -17.36
C GLU A 15 -1.99 19.62 -17.94
N ARG A 16 -1.07 19.05 -18.74
CA ARG A 16 -0.04 19.78 -19.49
C ARG A 16 -0.54 20.33 -20.82
N GLY A 17 -1.78 20.07 -21.21
CA GLY A 17 -2.31 20.47 -22.50
C GLY A 17 -1.67 19.73 -23.69
N TRP A 18 -1.06 18.56 -23.46
CA TRP A 18 -0.35 17.81 -24.49
C TRP A 18 -1.25 16.84 -25.23
N THR A 19 -0.97 16.65 -26.56
CA THR A 19 -1.54 15.53 -27.32
C THR A 19 -0.76 14.23 -27.06
N GLN A 20 -1.32 13.09 -27.47
CA GLN A 20 -0.62 11.80 -27.41
C GLN A 20 0.63 11.79 -28.28
N GLU A 21 0.59 12.46 -29.43
CA GLU A 21 1.71 12.63 -30.35
C GLU A 21 2.84 13.43 -29.69
N HIS A 22 2.49 14.51 -28.98
CA HIS A 22 3.49 15.33 -28.28
C HIS A 22 4.21 14.51 -27.19
N LEU A 23 3.47 13.78 -26.36
CA LEU A 23 4.08 12.89 -25.34
C LEU A 23 4.94 11.80 -25.99
N ALA A 24 4.46 11.20 -27.07
CA ALA A 24 5.18 10.19 -27.82
C ALA A 24 6.52 10.72 -28.36
N GLN A 25 6.54 11.92 -28.92
CA GLN A 25 7.74 12.61 -29.40
C GLN A 25 8.74 12.83 -28.27
N GLN A 26 8.29 13.29 -27.09
CA GLN A 26 9.16 13.51 -25.91
C GLN A 26 9.84 12.23 -25.43
N LEU A 27 9.19 11.08 -25.63
CA LEU A 27 9.67 9.78 -25.15
C LEU A 27 10.37 8.95 -26.24
N GLY A 28 10.36 9.41 -27.51
CA GLY A 28 10.91 8.64 -28.63
C GLY A 28 10.12 7.38 -28.96
N VAL A 29 8.80 7.39 -28.73
CA VAL A 29 7.90 6.25 -28.99
C VAL A 29 6.82 6.64 -30.01
N SER A 30 5.98 5.70 -30.45
CA SER A 30 4.84 6.00 -31.32
C SER A 30 3.63 6.52 -30.54
N ALA A 31 2.82 7.39 -31.16
CA ALA A 31 1.53 7.82 -30.57
C ALA A 31 0.61 6.63 -30.29
N ALA A 32 0.65 5.59 -31.11
CA ALA A 32 -0.08 4.35 -30.88
C ALA A 32 0.34 3.64 -29.57
N ALA A 33 1.62 3.71 -29.19
CA ALA A 33 2.08 3.18 -27.91
C ALA A 33 1.49 3.97 -26.73
N VAL A 34 1.54 5.30 -26.78
CA VAL A 34 0.93 6.16 -25.76
C VAL A 34 -0.57 5.90 -25.64
N SER A 35 -1.27 5.79 -26.77
CA SER A 35 -2.71 5.45 -26.78
C SER A 35 -3.00 4.10 -26.11
N LYS A 36 -2.17 3.08 -26.34
CA LYS A 36 -2.31 1.76 -25.68
C LYS A 36 -2.07 1.86 -24.18
N TRP A 37 -1.12 2.68 -23.73
CA TRP A 37 -0.87 2.91 -22.30
C TRP A 37 -2.06 3.59 -21.63
N GLU A 38 -2.62 4.63 -22.25
CA GLU A 38 -3.75 5.39 -21.69
C GLU A 38 -5.06 4.59 -21.69
N THR A 39 -5.23 3.65 -22.61
CA THR A 39 -6.37 2.73 -22.63
C THR A 39 -6.17 1.47 -21.78
N GLY A 40 -4.97 1.27 -21.22
CA GLY A 40 -4.64 0.08 -20.46
C GLY A 40 -4.43 -1.18 -21.32
N ALA A 41 -4.36 -1.05 -22.65
CA ALA A 41 -4.10 -2.17 -23.57
C ALA A 41 -2.65 -2.69 -23.48
N SER A 42 -1.71 -1.83 -23.04
CA SER A 42 -0.34 -2.21 -22.71
C SER A 42 0.23 -1.30 -21.63
N CYS A 43 1.34 -1.71 -21.00
CA CYS A 43 2.12 -0.85 -20.09
C CYS A 43 3.33 -0.25 -20.80
N PRO A 44 3.82 0.91 -20.34
CA PRO A 44 5.16 1.37 -20.69
C PRO A 44 6.21 0.35 -20.26
N ASP A 45 7.29 0.23 -21.02
CA ASP A 45 8.47 -0.52 -20.60
C ASP A 45 9.06 0.08 -19.31
N LEU A 46 9.66 -0.76 -18.48
CA LEU A 46 10.30 -0.34 -17.23
C LEU A 46 11.32 0.78 -17.47
N ALA A 47 12.09 0.71 -18.55
CA ALA A 47 13.09 1.71 -18.93
C ALA A 47 12.46 3.09 -19.25
N LEU A 48 11.18 3.12 -19.63
CA LEU A 48 10.45 4.35 -19.95
C LEU A 48 9.77 5.00 -18.74
N LEU A 49 9.66 4.34 -17.59
CA LEU A 49 8.96 4.90 -16.42
C LEU A 49 9.61 6.20 -15.92
N CYS A 50 10.93 6.25 -15.79
CA CYS A 50 11.63 7.45 -15.36
C CYS A 50 11.55 8.60 -16.41
N PRO A 51 11.80 8.37 -17.72
CA PRO A 51 11.54 9.35 -18.76
C PRO A 51 10.11 9.85 -18.79
N LEU A 52 9.12 8.97 -18.65
CA LEU A 52 7.70 9.30 -18.63
C LEU A 52 7.33 10.18 -17.43
N ALA A 53 7.80 9.82 -16.24
CA ALA A 53 7.58 10.63 -15.04
C ALA A 53 8.18 12.04 -15.20
N ARG A 54 9.40 12.16 -15.72
CA ARG A 54 10.03 13.45 -16.01
C ARG A 54 9.27 14.26 -17.05
N ALA A 55 8.88 13.65 -18.16
CA ALA A 55 8.09 14.29 -19.20
C ALA A 55 6.76 14.79 -18.66
N LEU A 56 6.11 14.02 -17.80
CA LEU A 56 4.87 14.40 -17.16
C LEU A 56 5.04 15.26 -15.89
N GLY A 57 6.29 15.63 -15.48
CA GLY A 57 6.60 16.48 -14.33
C GLY A 57 6.15 15.90 -13.00
N THR A 58 6.27 14.61 -12.86
CA THR A 58 5.88 13.86 -11.66
C THR A 58 6.99 12.91 -11.21
N HIS A 59 6.77 12.21 -10.12
CA HIS A 59 7.65 11.15 -9.63
C HIS A 59 7.11 9.78 -10.07
N VAL A 60 8.00 8.78 -10.20
CA VAL A 60 7.62 7.42 -10.58
C VAL A 60 6.61 6.82 -9.61
N ASP A 61 6.81 7.05 -8.31
CA ASP A 61 5.89 6.56 -7.26
C ASP A 61 4.48 7.12 -7.45
N HIS A 62 4.36 8.41 -7.74
CA HIS A 62 3.08 9.03 -8.03
C HIS A 62 2.48 8.51 -9.34
N LEU A 63 3.30 8.29 -10.37
CA LEU A 63 2.85 7.72 -11.64
C LEU A 63 2.29 6.30 -11.45
N LEU A 64 2.97 5.48 -10.64
CA LEU A 64 2.57 4.10 -10.33
C LEU A 64 1.49 3.98 -9.25
N ALA A 65 1.06 5.08 -8.64
CA ALA A 65 0.20 5.07 -7.45
C ALA A 65 0.79 4.27 -6.28
N PHE A 66 2.11 4.29 -6.16
CA PHE A 66 2.76 3.60 -5.05
C PHE A 66 2.54 4.39 -3.76
N GLU A 67 1.91 3.75 -2.80
CA GLU A 67 1.71 4.26 -1.45
C GLU A 67 2.53 3.40 -0.49
N GLU A 68 3.64 3.94 0.00
CA GLU A 68 4.49 3.27 1.00
C GLU A 68 3.73 3.01 2.31
N LYS A 69 2.78 3.89 2.63
CA LYS A 69 1.97 3.85 3.85
C LYS A 69 0.49 3.87 3.52
N MET A 70 -0.27 3.12 4.31
CA MET A 70 -1.71 3.11 4.18
C MET A 70 -2.31 4.42 4.74
N PRO A 71 -3.20 5.12 3.99
CA PRO A 71 -3.90 6.28 4.51
C PRO A 71 -4.68 5.96 5.79
N PRO A 72 -4.70 6.86 6.79
CA PRO A 72 -5.37 6.61 8.08
C PRO A 72 -6.84 6.21 7.95
N GLU A 73 -7.57 6.82 7.03
CA GLU A 73 -8.97 6.49 6.73
C GLU A 73 -9.13 5.07 6.19
N ARG A 74 -8.15 4.56 5.43
CA ARG A 74 -8.13 3.20 4.94
C ARG A 74 -7.84 2.20 6.07
N ILE A 75 -6.95 2.55 7.03
CA ILE A 75 -6.71 1.74 8.24
C ILE A 75 -8.02 1.58 9.04
N ALA A 76 -8.80 2.66 9.20
CA ALA A 76 -10.09 2.60 9.88
C ALA A 76 -11.09 1.67 9.17
N ALA A 77 -11.22 1.78 7.85
CA ALA A 77 -12.06 0.88 7.06
C ALA A 77 -11.61 -0.59 7.14
N CYS A 78 -10.28 -0.82 7.18
CA CYS A 78 -9.72 -2.16 7.40
C CYS A 78 -10.06 -2.71 8.78
N ALA A 79 -10.13 -1.87 9.82
CA ALA A 79 -10.54 -2.28 11.16
C ALA A 79 -11.98 -2.78 11.19
N GLU A 80 -12.90 -2.09 10.55
CA GLU A 80 -14.30 -2.53 10.45
C GLU A 80 -14.42 -3.89 9.74
N LYS A 81 -13.70 -4.06 8.63
CA LYS A 81 -13.67 -5.32 7.90
C LYS A 81 -13.06 -6.44 8.74
N PHE A 82 -11.96 -6.18 9.46
CA PHE A 82 -11.33 -7.13 10.36
C PHE A 82 -12.31 -7.61 11.45
N ILE A 83 -13.03 -6.67 12.10
CA ILE A 83 -14.04 -7.00 13.11
C ILE A 83 -15.18 -7.84 12.52
N GLY A 84 -15.63 -7.49 11.31
CA GLY A 84 -16.65 -8.27 10.59
C GLY A 84 -16.19 -9.71 10.32
N LEU A 85 -14.96 -9.88 9.85
CA LEU A 85 -14.37 -11.21 9.60
C LEU A 85 -14.20 -12.01 10.91
N THR A 86 -13.78 -11.38 12.01
CA THR A 86 -13.66 -12.01 13.32
C THR A 86 -15.01 -12.56 13.80
N ARG A 87 -16.11 -11.84 13.56
CA ARG A 87 -17.46 -12.25 13.99
C ARG A 87 -18.09 -13.32 13.09
N GLN A 88 -17.86 -13.28 11.78
CA GLN A 88 -18.56 -14.11 10.79
C GLN A 88 -17.68 -15.23 10.23
N GLY A 89 -16.42 -14.94 9.96
CA GLY A 89 -15.46 -15.85 9.32
C GLY A 89 -14.52 -16.56 10.30
N GLY A 90 -14.57 -16.18 11.57
CA GLY A 90 -13.70 -16.74 12.60
C GLY A 90 -12.25 -16.26 12.54
N ARG A 91 -11.41 -16.88 13.38
CA ARG A 91 -10.00 -16.54 13.57
C ARG A 91 -9.19 -16.57 12.26
N GLU A 92 -9.33 -17.65 11.52
CA GLU A 92 -8.49 -17.87 10.31
C GLU A 92 -8.71 -16.82 9.23
N ALA A 93 -9.97 -16.46 8.98
CA ALA A 93 -10.30 -15.44 7.98
C ALA A 93 -9.77 -14.05 8.39
N ALA A 94 -9.89 -13.69 9.66
CA ALA A 94 -9.38 -12.45 10.20
C ALA A 94 -7.84 -12.40 10.17
N GLN A 95 -7.18 -13.52 10.54
CA GLN A 95 -5.72 -13.65 10.52
C GLN A 95 -5.16 -13.58 9.09
N ALA A 96 -5.79 -14.26 8.14
CA ALA A 96 -5.40 -14.21 6.73
C ALA A 96 -5.51 -12.80 6.16
N TYR A 97 -6.60 -12.08 6.49
CA TYR A 97 -6.80 -10.71 6.09
C TYR A 97 -5.70 -9.77 6.66
N LEU A 98 -5.42 -9.89 7.96
CA LEU A 98 -4.36 -9.13 8.62
C LEU A 98 -2.99 -9.38 7.97
N ASN A 99 -2.64 -10.64 7.73
CA ASN A 99 -1.37 -11.00 7.10
C ASN A 99 -1.26 -10.44 5.67
N GLY A 100 -2.38 -10.41 4.93
CA GLY A 100 -2.45 -9.79 3.61
C GLY A 100 -2.12 -8.30 3.64
N LEU A 101 -2.67 -7.55 4.60
CA LEU A 101 -2.39 -6.13 4.77
C LEU A 101 -0.91 -5.87 5.13
N LEU A 102 -0.35 -6.66 6.03
CA LEU A 102 1.07 -6.56 6.43
C LEU A 102 2.01 -6.92 5.29
N HIS A 103 1.60 -7.81 4.39
CA HIS A 103 2.35 -8.14 3.18
C HIS A 103 2.28 -7.01 2.14
N GLU A 104 1.11 -6.37 1.98
CA GLU A 104 0.92 -5.24 1.06
C GLU A 104 1.69 -3.98 1.50
N TYR A 105 1.78 -3.73 2.84
CA TYR A 105 2.45 -2.55 3.43
C TYR A 105 3.51 -2.95 4.46
N PRO A 106 4.59 -3.61 4.06
CA PRO A 106 5.59 -4.16 5.00
C PRO A 106 6.38 -3.10 5.77
N GLY A 107 6.46 -1.86 5.24
CA GLY A 107 7.14 -0.72 5.86
C GLY A 107 6.26 0.14 6.78
N ASP A 108 4.95 -0.05 6.79
CA ASP A 108 4.03 0.83 7.49
C ASP A 108 3.97 0.56 8.99
N CYS A 109 4.64 1.44 9.77
CA CYS A 109 4.66 1.34 11.22
C CYS A 109 3.31 1.65 11.88
N ALA A 110 2.44 2.48 11.28
CA ALA A 110 1.11 2.77 11.80
C ALA A 110 0.21 1.54 11.66
N LEU A 111 0.24 0.89 10.49
CA LEU A 111 -0.47 -0.36 10.26
C LEU A 111 0.03 -1.47 11.19
N LYS A 112 1.36 -1.59 11.40
CA LYS A 112 1.93 -2.60 12.32
C LYS A 112 1.46 -2.42 13.76
N LEU A 113 1.41 -1.19 14.26
CA LEU A 113 0.86 -0.91 15.59
C LEU A 113 -0.62 -1.30 15.68
N GLN A 114 -1.40 -0.94 14.67
CA GLN A 114 -2.81 -1.30 14.62
C GLN A 114 -3.01 -2.82 14.50
N ALA A 115 -2.20 -3.49 13.70
CA ALA A 115 -2.20 -4.94 13.55
C ALA A 115 -1.90 -5.66 14.89
N ALA A 116 -0.96 -5.14 15.68
CA ALA A 116 -0.68 -5.68 17.01
C ALA A 116 -1.89 -5.60 17.95
N VAL A 117 -2.68 -4.50 17.87
CA VAL A 117 -3.95 -4.38 18.60
C VAL A 117 -4.97 -5.39 18.09
N TRP A 118 -5.08 -5.60 16.79
CA TRP A 118 -6.01 -6.58 16.21
C TRP A 118 -5.64 -8.01 16.62
N ILE A 119 -4.34 -8.34 16.69
CA ILE A 119 -3.89 -9.63 17.22
C ILE A 119 -4.33 -9.80 18.68
N ALA A 120 -4.22 -8.77 19.52
CA ALA A 120 -4.71 -8.82 20.90
C ALA A 120 -6.23 -9.08 20.97
N VAL A 121 -7.02 -8.48 20.05
CA VAL A 121 -8.46 -8.76 19.94
C VAL A 121 -8.71 -10.24 19.59
N LEU A 122 -7.96 -10.81 18.65
CA LEU A 122 -8.08 -12.26 18.34
C LEU A 122 -7.75 -13.13 19.56
N GLN A 123 -6.69 -12.78 20.30
CA GLN A 123 -6.30 -13.50 21.53
C GLN A 123 -7.36 -13.45 22.64
N MET A 124 -8.09 -12.34 22.75
CA MET A 124 -9.20 -12.19 23.70
C MET A 124 -10.47 -12.94 23.25
N THR A 125 -10.63 -13.12 21.94
CA THR A 125 -11.86 -13.68 21.36
C THR A 125 -11.79 -15.20 21.19
N PHE A 126 -10.60 -15.75 20.92
CA PHE A 126 -10.39 -17.16 20.60
C PHE A 126 -9.42 -17.81 21.56
N SER A 127 -9.64 -19.10 21.88
CA SER A 127 -8.78 -19.87 22.79
C SER A 127 -7.46 -20.32 22.15
N GLU A 128 -7.48 -20.53 20.83
CA GLU A 128 -6.29 -20.96 20.07
C GLU A 128 -5.49 -19.73 19.63
N THR A 129 -4.40 -19.44 20.31
CA THR A 129 -3.59 -18.24 20.11
C THR A 129 -2.12 -18.54 19.86
N GLU A 130 -1.80 -19.78 19.48
CA GLU A 130 -0.42 -20.21 19.22
C GLU A 130 0.24 -19.32 18.16
N GLY A 131 1.46 -18.88 18.42
CA GLY A 131 2.25 -18.00 17.53
C GLY A 131 1.81 -16.52 17.48
N MET A 132 0.65 -16.18 18.07
CA MET A 132 0.15 -14.79 18.00
C MET A 132 0.95 -13.84 18.89
N ASN A 133 1.47 -14.30 20.04
CA ASN A 133 2.33 -13.49 20.91
C ASN A 133 3.64 -13.15 20.21
N GLU A 134 4.26 -14.12 19.57
CA GLU A 134 5.47 -13.96 18.80
C GLU A 134 5.27 -12.99 17.63
N GLN A 135 4.17 -13.13 16.91
CA GLN A 135 3.84 -12.22 15.82
C GLN A 135 3.63 -10.79 16.33
N ARG A 136 2.87 -10.60 17.41
CA ARG A 136 2.63 -9.28 18.03
C ARG A 136 3.93 -8.65 18.49
N LYS A 137 4.79 -9.42 19.16
CA LYS A 137 6.10 -8.98 19.59
C LYS A 137 6.98 -8.54 18.42
N ALA A 138 7.06 -9.35 17.36
CA ALA A 138 7.82 -9.02 16.17
C ALA A 138 7.35 -7.72 15.49
N LEU A 139 6.04 -7.44 15.49
CA LEU A 139 5.50 -6.17 15.00
C LEU A 139 6.00 -4.99 15.83
N TYR A 140 5.95 -5.06 17.17
CA TYR A 140 6.45 -4.00 18.04
C TYR A 140 7.97 -3.80 17.89
N GLU A 141 8.76 -4.86 17.81
CA GLU A 141 10.20 -4.80 17.56
C GLU A 141 10.52 -4.12 16.23
N SER A 142 9.78 -4.47 15.17
CA SER A 142 9.91 -3.82 13.86
C SER A 142 9.61 -2.31 13.91
N VAL A 143 8.55 -1.91 14.63
CA VAL A 143 8.20 -0.49 14.81
C VAL A 143 9.24 0.22 15.67
N TYR A 144 9.78 -0.42 16.71
CA TYR A 144 10.82 0.16 17.55
C TYR A 144 12.08 0.53 16.75
N VAL A 145 12.44 -0.29 15.75
CA VAL A 145 13.60 -0.04 14.89
C VAL A 145 13.33 1.08 13.87
N SER A 146 12.19 1.04 13.19
CA SER A 146 11.94 1.85 11.97
C SER A 146 10.90 2.97 12.14
N GLY A 147 10.17 3.02 13.26
CA GLY A 147 9.12 4.00 13.49
C GLY A 147 9.59 5.41 13.83
N SER A 148 8.68 6.36 13.81
CA SER A 148 8.89 7.71 14.36
C SER A 148 9.08 7.66 15.88
N THR A 149 9.57 8.74 16.50
CA THR A 149 9.80 8.80 17.95
C THR A 149 8.55 8.40 18.76
N ALA A 150 7.37 8.89 18.37
CA ALA A 150 6.11 8.54 19.04
C ALA A 150 5.76 7.05 18.88
N GLN A 151 5.96 6.50 17.66
CA GLN A 151 5.70 5.09 17.38
C GLN A 151 6.68 4.16 18.12
N ARG A 152 7.95 4.53 18.19
CA ARG A 152 8.97 3.80 18.98
C ARG A 152 8.61 3.77 20.46
N GLN A 153 8.17 4.90 21.01
CA GLN A 153 7.75 4.95 22.42
C GLN A 153 6.52 4.05 22.67
N ALA A 154 5.54 4.08 21.78
CA ALA A 154 4.37 3.20 21.88
C ALA A 154 4.77 1.70 21.83
N ALA A 155 5.67 1.33 20.91
CA ALA A 155 6.17 -0.03 20.78
C ALA A 155 6.99 -0.45 22.02
N ALA A 156 7.85 0.42 22.53
CA ALA A 156 8.64 0.16 23.75
C ALA A 156 7.76 -0.10 24.98
N ASN A 157 6.72 0.71 25.17
CA ASN A 157 5.77 0.54 26.27
C ASN A 157 5.02 -0.80 26.15
N ALA A 158 4.65 -1.20 24.94
CA ALA A 158 3.96 -2.47 24.70
C ALA A 158 4.86 -3.71 24.84
N LEU A 159 6.17 -3.57 24.62
CA LEU A 159 7.15 -4.66 24.84
C LEU A 159 7.50 -4.85 26.33
N ALA A 160 7.30 -3.83 27.17
CA ALA A 160 7.58 -3.86 28.59
C ALA A 160 6.41 -4.37 29.44
N SER A 161 5.20 -4.48 28.85
CA SER A 161 3.97 -4.96 29.50
C SER A 161 3.71 -6.44 29.21
#